data_c57b391ae5fe57a3025c386672723254
#
_entry.id   c57b391ae5fe57a3025c386672723254
#
_cell.length_a   1.000
_cell.length_b   1.000
_cell.length_c   1.000
_cell.angle_alpha   90.00
_cell.angle_beta   90.00
_cell.angle_gamma   90.00
#
_symmetry.space_group_name_H-M   'P 1'
#
loop_
_entity.id
_entity.type
_entity.pdbx_description
1 polymer ?
#
loop_
_entity_poly.entity_id
_entity_poly.type
_entity_poly.pdbx_seq_one_letter_code
_entity_poly.pdbx_strand_id
1 'polypeptide(L)'
;MKILIVDDDVEITKAVRDVVKMAGHDFQSSNDPREGLKLIREQDQDMVFLDLSMPEFSGIDIIKNLAKDGKIKEKKIVVLTASAVGDEELDGLVELGIHSFLKKPVDIDAILDKIDEIGSS
;
A
#
# COMPACT_ATOMS: atom_id res chain seq x y z
N MET A 1 2.14 14.89 1.42
CA MET A 1 2.94 13.63 1.36
C MET A 1 2.94 13.07 -0.05
N LYS A 2 3.93 12.28 -0.36
CA LYS A 2 3.99 11.50 -1.62
C LYS A 2 3.40 10.12 -1.37
N ILE A 3 2.29 9.82 -2.01
CA ILE A 3 1.52 8.60 -1.79
C ILE A 3 1.46 7.77 -3.07
N LEU A 4 1.83 6.50 -2.96
CA LEU A 4 1.77 5.54 -4.06
C LEU A 4 0.72 4.47 -3.74
N ILE A 5 -0.05 4.08 -4.75
CA ILE A 5 -0.89 2.88 -4.66
C ILE A 5 -0.46 1.86 -5.70
N VAL A 6 -0.32 0.61 -5.29
CA VAL A 6 -0.06 -0.53 -6.19
C VAL A 6 -1.22 -1.49 -6.06
N ASP A 7 -2.07 -1.53 -7.08
CA ASP A 7 -3.28 -2.36 -7.11
C ASP A 7 -3.65 -2.60 -8.56
N ASP A 8 -3.95 -3.83 -8.92
CA ASP A 8 -4.35 -4.17 -10.30
C ASP A 8 -5.79 -3.76 -10.62
N ASP A 9 -6.58 -3.36 -9.61
CA ASP A 9 -7.93 -2.86 -9.79
C ASP A 9 -7.90 -1.36 -10.12
N VAL A 10 -8.19 -1.04 -11.37
CA VAL A 10 -8.16 0.34 -11.88
C VAL A 10 -9.18 1.24 -11.17
N GLU A 11 -10.33 0.69 -10.80
CA GLU A 11 -11.37 1.47 -10.11
C GLU A 11 -10.95 1.91 -8.72
N ILE A 12 -10.29 1.02 -7.97
CA ILE A 12 -9.75 1.36 -6.65
C ILE A 12 -8.67 2.43 -6.80
N THR A 13 -7.78 2.26 -7.79
CA THR A 13 -6.71 3.23 -8.06
C THR A 13 -7.27 4.62 -8.34
N LYS A 14 -8.32 4.71 -9.13
CA LYS A 14 -8.96 6.00 -9.45
C LYS A 14 -9.62 6.64 -8.23
N ALA A 15 -10.32 5.84 -7.43
CA ALA A 15 -10.99 6.34 -6.23
C ALA A 15 -9.98 6.90 -5.23
N VAL A 16 -8.89 6.18 -5.01
CA VAL A 16 -7.82 6.61 -4.10
C VAL A 16 -7.12 7.86 -4.65
N ARG A 17 -6.89 7.93 -5.97
CA ARG A 17 -6.30 9.10 -6.61
C ARG A 17 -7.11 10.36 -6.29
N ASP A 18 -8.41 10.31 -6.47
CA ASP A 18 -9.27 11.47 -6.28
C ASP A 18 -9.22 11.96 -4.83
N VAL A 19 -9.27 11.03 -3.88
CA VAL A 19 -9.21 11.34 -2.44
C VAL A 19 -7.85 11.94 -2.06
N VAL A 20 -6.77 11.34 -2.54
CA VAL A 20 -5.41 11.80 -2.23
C VAL A 20 -5.16 13.20 -2.77
N LYS A 21 -5.59 13.47 -3.99
CA LYS A 21 -5.44 14.79 -4.61
C LYS A 21 -6.30 15.85 -3.93
N MET A 22 -7.53 15.50 -3.57
CA MET A 22 -8.41 16.41 -2.84
C MET A 22 -7.84 16.79 -1.48
N ALA A 23 -7.12 15.87 -0.84
CA ALA A 23 -6.46 16.12 0.44
C ALA A 23 -5.15 16.91 0.31
N GLY A 24 -4.73 17.26 -0.92
CA GLY A 24 -3.56 18.06 -1.16
C GLY A 24 -2.23 17.32 -1.22
N HIS A 25 -2.27 16.01 -1.42
CA HIS A 25 -1.06 15.18 -1.50
C HIS A 25 -0.69 14.82 -2.94
N ASP A 26 0.59 14.51 -3.16
CA ASP A 26 1.09 14.00 -4.43
C ASP A 26 0.68 12.54 -4.58
N PHE A 27 0.27 12.16 -5.78
CA PHE A 27 -0.23 10.82 -6.05
C PHE A 27 0.54 10.12 -7.16
N GLN A 28 0.85 8.85 -6.95
CA GLN A 28 1.40 7.94 -7.94
C GLN A 28 0.65 6.63 -7.87
N SER A 29 0.55 5.92 -8.99
CA SER A 29 -0.09 4.61 -9.01
C SER A 29 0.59 3.66 -9.99
N SER A 30 0.44 2.37 -9.73
CA SER A 30 0.79 1.31 -10.67
C SER A 30 -0.24 0.20 -10.58
N ASN A 31 -0.64 -0.31 -11.74
CA ASN A 31 -1.52 -1.48 -11.82
C ASN A 31 -0.73 -2.77 -12.11
N ASP A 32 0.59 -2.65 -12.18
CA ASP A 32 1.51 -3.76 -12.39
C ASP A 32 2.39 -3.94 -11.13
N PRO A 33 2.36 -5.12 -10.50
CA PRO A 33 3.11 -5.34 -9.25
C PRO A 33 4.62 -5.22 -9.42
N ARG A 34 5.17 -5.61 -10.57
CA ARG A 34 6.63 -5.50 -10.80
C ARG A 34 7.06 -4.06 -10.97
N GLU A 35 6.28 -3.28 -11.70
CA GLU A 35 6.49 -1.84 -11.81
C GLU A 35 6.32 -1.17 -10.44
N GLY A 36 5.32 -1.61 -9.67
CA GLY A 36 5.08 -1.10 -8.32
C GLY A 36 6.29 -1.30 -7.42
N LEU A 37 6.88 -2.48 -7.43
CA LEU A 37 8.10 -2.76 -6.64
C LEU A 37 9.24 -1.84 -7.06
N LYS A 38 9.42 -1.65 -8.35
CA LYS A 38 10.46 -0.77 -8.88
C LYS A 38 10.25 0.67 -8.41
N LEU A 39 9.02 1.17 -8.48
CA LEU A 39 8.69 2.52 -8.01
C LEU A 39 8.95 2.69 -6.51
N ILE A 40 8.61 1.69 -5.71
CA ILE A 40 8.86 1.74 -4.27
C ILE A 40 10.36 1.83 -3.99
N ARG A 41 11.17 1.08 -4.71
CA ARG A 41 12.61 1.07 -4.53
C ARG A 41 13.31 2.33 -5.02
N GLU A 42 12.88 2.87 -6.15
CA GLU A 42 13.60 3.93 -6.85
C GLU A 42 13.16 5.33 -6.48
N GLN A 43 11.96 5.49 -5.94
CA GLN A 43 11.41 6.81 -5.64
C GLN A 43 11.08 6.96 -4.17
N ASP A 44 11.03 8.20 -3.72
CA ASP A 44 10.69 8.51 -2.34
C ASP A 44 9.17 8.64 -2.19
N GLN A 45 8.59 7.74 -1.43
CA GLN A 45 7.20 7.86 -1.02
C GLN A 45 7.15 7.96 0.50
N ASP A 46 6.21 8.72 1.02
CA ASP A 46 5.94 8.78 2.46
C ASP A 46 5.03 7.63 2.88
N MET A 47 4.21 7.14 1.95
CA MET A 47 3.21 6.13 2.23
C MET A 47 2.91 5.33 0.96
N VAL A 48 2.68 4.03 1.11
CA VAL A 48 2.31 3.14 0.01
C VAL A 48 1.09 2.32 0.40
N PHE A 49 0.04 2.36 -0.43
CA PHE A 49 -1.06 1.40 -0.35
C PHE A 49 -0.74 0.24 -1.29
N LEU A 50 -0.76 -0.98 -0.78
CA LEU A 50 -0.34 -2.16 -1.53
C LEU A 50 -1.38 -3.27 -1.45
N ASP A 51 -1.94 -3.64 -2.61
CA ASP A 51 -2.84 -4.78 -2.71
C ASP A 51 -2.07 -6.10 -2.57
N LEU A 52 -2.56 -7.01 -1.75
CA LEU A 52 -1.95 -8.34 -1.58
C LEU A 52 -2.30 -9.30 -2.72
N SER A 53 -3.49 -9.15 -3.30
CA SER A 53 -4.05 -10.16 -4.21
C SER A 53 -3.89 -9.76 -5.67
N MET A 54 -2.65 -9.69 -6.15
CA MET A 54 -2.36 -9.44 -7.56
C MET A 54 -1.89 -10.73 -8.24
N PRO A 55 -2.23 -10.94 -9.52
CA PRO A 55 -1.81 -12.15 -10.23
C PRO A 55 -0.30 -12.19 -10.45
N GLU A 56 0.25 -13.40 -10.52
CA GLU A 56 1.65 -13.72 -10.82
C GLU A 56 2.64 -13.25 -9.77
N PHE A 57 2.73 -11.94 -9.52
CA PHE A 57 3.65 -11.36 -8.54
C PHE A 57 2.82 -10.59 -7.51
N SER A 58 2.57 -11.18 -6.37
CA SER A 58 1.63 -10.66 -5.38
C SER A 58 2.23 -9.54 -4.51
N GLY A 59 1.36 -8.86 -3.77
CA GLY A 59 1.81 -7.88 -2.76
C GLY A 59 2.68 -8.53 -1.68
N ILE A 60 2.46 -9.80 -1.37
CA ILE A 60 3.30 -10.54 -0.43
C ILE A 60 4.72 -10.66 -0.97
N ASP A 61 4.87 -10.92 -2.27
CA ASP A 61 6.19 -10.99 -2.90
C ASP A 61 6.91 -9.65 -2.83
N ILE A 62 6.19 -8.55 -3.04
CA ILE A 62 6.74 -7.19 -2.90
C ILE A 62 7.23 -6.96 -1.47
N ILE A 63 6.42 -7.31 -0.47
CA ILE A 63 6.76 -7.15 0.94
C ILE A 63 8.02 -7.93 1.29
N LYS A 64 8.11 -9.18 0.87
CA LYS A 64 9.29 -10.02 1.10
C LYS A 64 10.54 -9.43 0.48
N ASN A 65 10.45 -8.92 -0.74
CA ASN A 65 11.57 -8.27 -1.42
C ASN A 65 12.03 -7.02 -0.66
N LEU A 66 11.10 -6.18 -0.23
CA LEU A 66 11.43 -4.96 0.53
C LEU A 66 12.02 -5.28 1.90
N ALA A 67 11.51 -6.31 2.57
CA ALA A 67 12.05 -6.74 3.85
C ALA A 67 13.49 -7.25 3.71
N LYS A 68 13.77 -8.00 2.63
CA LYS A 68 15.11 -8.48 2.32
C LYS A 68 16.08 -7.33 2.07
N ASP A 69 15.62 -6.28 1.41
CA ASP A 69 16.42 -5.09 1.12
C ASP A 69 16.59 -4.16 2.34
N GLY A 70 15.86 -4.42 3.42
CA GLY A 70 15.89 -3.58 4.62
C GLY A 70 15.14 -2.25 4.48
N LYS A 71 14.34 -2.09 3.43
CA LYS A 71 13.68 -0.82 3.10
C LYS A 71 12.21 -0.73 3.49
N ILE A 72 11.63 -1.82 3.94
CA ILE A 72 10.18 -1.92 4.12
C ILE A 72 9.63 -0.90 5.14
N LYS A 73 10.35 -0.64 6.23
CA LYS A 73 9.87 0.27 7.28
C LYS A 73 9.93 1.74 6.88
N GLU A 74 10.79 2.08 5.94
CA GLU A 74 10.97 3.45 5.47
C GLU A 74 9.76 3.98 4.70
N LYS A 75 8.95 3.08 4.13
CA LYS A 75 7.91 3.45 3.17
C LYS A 75 6.51 3.54 3.75
N LYS A 76 6.30 3.18 5.00
CA LYS A 76 4.97 3.17 5.63
C LYS A 76 3.95 2.46 4.75
N ILE A 77 4.09 1.15 4.62
CA ILE A 77 3.24 0.35 3.75
C ILE A 77 1.93 0.00 4.45
N VAL A 78 0.82 0.36 3.84
CA VAL A 78 -0.53 -0.01 4.26
C VAL A 78 -1.05 -1.04 3.27
N VAL A 79 -1.26 -2.26 3.73
CA VAL A 79 -1.72 -3.36 2.88
C VAL A 79 -3.23 -3.30 2.70
N LEU A 80 -3.69 -3.48 1.47
CA LEU A 80 -5.09 -3.65 1.13
C LEU A 80 -5.34 -5.15 0.90
N THR A 81 -6.23 -5.75 1.67
CA THR A 81 -6.39 -7.20 1.67
C THR A 81 -7.85 -7.63 1.57
N ALA A 82 -8.08 -8.77 0.94
CA ALA A 82 -9.41 -9.39 0.92
C ALA A 82 -9.79 -9.86 2.32
N SER A 83 -11.08 -9.83 2.64
CA SER A 83 -11.59 -10.22 3.96
C SER A 83 -11.30 -11.69 4.34
N ALA A 84 -10.98 -12.53 3.36
CA ALA A 84 -10.66 -13.93 3.58
C ALA A 84 -9.24 -14.18 4.10
N VAL A 85 -8.36 -13.17 4.07
CA VAL A 85 -7.00 -13.30 4.58
C VAL A 85 -7.04 -13.33 6.11
N GLY A 86 -6.39 -14.33 6.71
CA GLY A 86 -6.43 -14.53 8.16
C GLY A 86 -5.57 -13.54 8.94
N ASP A 87 -5.94 -13.34 10.20
CA ASP A 87 -5.23 -12.41 11.08
C ASP A 87 -3.78 -12.82 11.33
N GLU A 88 -3.50 -14.13 11.42
CA GLU A 88 -2.13 -14.63 11.59
C GLU A 88 -1.22 -14.25 10.43
N GLU A 89 -1.75 -14.32 9.20
CA GLU A 89 -1.00 -13.95 8.01
C GLU A 89 -0.70 -12.44 8.02
N LEU A 90 -1.69 -11.63 8.39
CA LEU A 90 -1.52 -10.18 8.47
C LEU A 90 -0.53 -9.80 9.58
N ASP A 91 -0.60 -10.46 10.73
CA ASP A 91 0.33 -10.24 11.83
C ASP A 91 1.76 -10.57 11.41
N GLY A 92 1.94 -11.62 10.62
CA GLY A 92 3.25 -11.98 10.05
C GLY A 92 3.82 -10.88 9.16
N LEU A 93 2.95 -10.22 8.38
CA LEU A 93 3.37 -9.11 7.53
C LEU A 93 3.75 -7.88 8.36
N VAL A 94 3.04 -7.61 9.45
CA VAL A 94 3.39 -6.53 10.39
C VAL A 94 4.76 -6.79 10.99
N GLU A 95 5.07 -8.04 11.36
CA GLU A 95 6.38 -8.42 11.85
C GLU A 95 7.48 -8.19 10.81
N LEU A 96 7.18 -8.37 9.53
CA LEU A 96 8.12 -8.08 8.45
C LEU A 96 8.37 -6.58 8.26
N GLY A 97 7.47 -5.73 8.75
CA GLY A 97 7.68 -4.29 8.76
C GLY A 97 6.64 -3.44 8.05
N ILE A 98 5.49 -3.97 7.65
CA ILE A 98 4.41 -3.12 7.14
C ILE A 98 3.86 -2.27 8.27
N HIS A 99 3.31 -1.11 7.92
CA HIS A 99 2.74 -0.19 8.91
C HIS A 99 1.42 -0.72 9.46
N SER A 100 0.50 -1.09 8.57
CA SER A 100 -0.84 -1.55 8.94
C SER A 100 -1.54 -2.17 7.72
N PHE A 101 -2.80 -2.52 7.89
CA PHE A 101 -3.61 -3.07 6.80
C PHE A 101 -5.05 -2.57 6.88
N LEU A 102 -5.73 -2.60 5.72
CA LEU A 102 -7.17 -2.32 5.58
C LEU A 102 -7.81 -3.47 4.82
N LYS A 103 -8.96 -3.93 5.27
CA LYS A 103 -9.69 -5.01 4.61
C LYS A 103 -10.61 -4.46 3.53
N LYS A 104 -10.66 -5.13 2.39
CA LYS A 104 -11.58 -4.78 1.30
C LYS A 104 -12.99 -5.28 1.62
N PRO A 105 -14.05 -4.57 1.21
CA PRO A 105 -14.03 -3.34 0.41
C PRO A 105 -13.52 -2.14 1.22
N VAL A 106 -12.66 -1.33 0.62
CA VAL A 106 -12.03 -0.22 1.32
C VAL A 106 -12.89 1.03 1.21
N ASP A 107 -13.18 1.60 2.35
CA ASP A 107 -13.95 2.81 2.50
C ASP A 107 -13.05 4.02 2.28
N ILE A 108 -13.57 5.06 1.63
CA ILE A 108 -12.84 6.32 1.43
C ILE A 108 -12.43 6.92 2.77
N ASP A 109 -13.32 6.88 3.76
CA ASP A 109 -13.02 7.39 5.10
C ASP A 109 -11.84 6.65 5.74
N ALA A 110 -11.76 5.33 5.55
CA ALA A 110 -10.64 4.53 6.05
C ALA A 110 -9.31 4.93 5.39
N ILE A 111 -9.33 5.23 4.09
CA ILE A 111 -8.15 5.73 3.36
C ILE A 111 -7.71 7.07 3.94
N LEU A 112 -8.63 8.02 4.11
CA LEU A 112 -8.34 9.34 4.67
C LEU A 112 -7.79 9.24 6.10
N ASP A 113 -8.36 8.37 6.92
CA ASP A 113 -7.91 8.15 8.29
C ASP A 113 -6.45 7.65 8.33
N LYS A 114 -6.10 6.74 7.42
CA LYS A 114 -4.72 6.25 7.34
C LYS A 114 -3.75 7.34 6.89
N ILE A 115 -4.16 8.16 5.94
CA ILE A 115 -3.35 9.28 5.47
C ILE A 115 -3.10 10.25 6.62
N ASP A 116 -4.14 10.59 7.38
CA ASP A 116 -4.02 11.49 8.54
C ASP A 116 -3.16 10.89 9.64
N GLU A 117 -3.34 9.61 9.95
CA GLU A 117 -2.56 8.89 10.96
C GLU A 117 -1.06 8.93 10.64
N ILE A 118 -0.70 8.60 9.42
CA ILE A 118 0.70 8.55 8.98
C ILE A 118 1.27 9.96 8.86
N GLY A 119 0.49 10.89 8.35
CA GLY A 119 0.92 12.28 8.20
C GLY A 119 1.13 13.01 9.52
N SER A 120 0.49 12.55 10.60
CA SER A 120 0.58 13.16 11.93
C SER A 120 1.66 12.54 12.82
N SER A 121 2.24 11.45 12.37
CA SER A 121 3.22 10.71 13.20
C SER A 121 4.65 11.22 13.07
#